data_ad719d80eddc18df42efa2d5149aac0b
#
_entry.id   ad719d80eddc18df42efa2d5149aac0b
#
_cell.length_a   1.000
_cell.length_b   1.000
_cell.length_c   1.000
_cell.angle_alpha   90.00
_cell.angle_beta   90.00
_cell.angle_gamma   90.00
#
_symmetry.space_group_name_H-M   'P 1'
#
loop_
_entity.id
_entity.type
_entity.pdbx_description
1 polymer ?
#
loop_
_entity_poly.entity_id
_entity_poly.type
_entity_poly.pdbx_seq_one_letter_code
_entity_poly.pdbx_strand_id
1 'polypeptide(L)'
;MKTSLLSLFFLFFTAVVLPAQVSWVSTGPRFTEDAADIPTLGRTLSLNGWRGETVMAQIAVNGMQGGSDNAEDPVVPESFRIRFRGSLPESGFEIGQLGYVIADGLNPDGSGCGYRPDHSLFDSLMVADWIRIPDKPVYSFRPAGKTGLLWVEYAIPADMAPGRYRADLDFLRDGRKFASLRLNLLVEDPVLPPASQWKFHLDLWQNPYAVARIENVPLWSDAHFEAMRPLMQRLAKAGQKVVTATLCDRPWDGQTEDEFKSMVRWTRRLDGSWDFGFEVFDRWVEFMEECGISRQINCYSMIPWAMNFKYFDLSANDVRFISGGPGNPEYDEAWTALLKAFAAHLREKGWMEKVCIAMDERPMETVRRAMDLVQLADPAFKFSTQGYFHPEIEPMIHDYCVNYDGAFPADVLARRKAEGKISTYYTCCTEGHPNTFTFSAPSEAAELPVEMVARGADGYLRWAYNSWTESPFTDSRFRTWASGDCYLVYPGNVSSVRFEKLFEGIQQAEKLALNRRGAVLEGGLDADPTDGRTVCPEEQEPASIL
;
A
#
# COMPACT_ATOMS: atom_id res chain seq x y z
N MET A 1 34.12 -53.11 -59.26
CA MET A 1 32.91 -52.93 -58.48
C MET A 1 33.30 -52.83 -57.00
N LYS A 2 33.33 -51.64 -56.44
CA LYS A 2 33.59 -51.40 -55.01
C LYS A 2 32.32 -50.83 -54.43
N THR A 3 31.61 -51.58 -53.61
CA THR A 3 30.41 -51.21 -52.85
C THR A 3 30.87 -50.53 -51.55
N SER A 4 30.64 -49.20 -51.43
CA SER A 4 30.82 -48.47 -50.20
C SER A 4 29.56 -48.60 -49.31
N LEU A 5 29.72 -49.16 -48.12
CA LEU A 5 28.70 -49.15 -47.06
C LEU A 5 28.75 -47.77 -46.35
N LEU A 6 27.66 -47.03 -46.43
CA LEU A 6 27.46 -45.79 -45.68
C LEU A 6 26.79 -46.15 -44.33
N SER A 7 27.56 -46.09 -43.23
CA SER A 7 27.01 -46.28 -41.89
C SER A 7 26.36 -44.98 -41.42
N LEU A 8 25.03 -44.97 -41.28
CA LEU A 8 24.27 -43.84 -40.73
C LEU A 8 24.33 -43.94 -39.19
N PHE A 9 25.10 -43.05 -38.57
CA PHE A 9 25.08 -42.88 -37.12
C PHE A 9 23.86 -42.01 -36.73
N PHE A 10 22.84 -42.60 -36.12
CA PHE A 10 21.76 -41.89 -35.45
C PHE A 10 22.28 -41.43 -34.09
N LEU A 11 22.62 -40.14 -33.93
CA LEU A 11 22.82 -39.50 -32.65
C LEU A 11 21.44 -39.31 -31.98
N PHE A 12 21.14 -40.21 -31.05
CA PHE A 12 20.05 -39.96 -30.10
C PHE A 12 20.48 -38.83 -29.16
N PHE A 13 19.99 -37.61 -29.40
CA PHE A 13 19.96 -36.55 -28.39
C PHE A 13 18.93 -36.96 -27.33
N THR A 14 19.34 -37.58 -26.26
CA THR A 14 18.53 -37.66 -25.05
C THR A 14 18.51 -36.27 -24.45
N ALA A 15 17.40 -35.56 -24.58
CA ALA A 15 17.15 -34.36 -23.84
C ALA A 15 17.29 -34.69 -22.33
N VAL A 16 18.31 -34.16 -21.69
CA VAL A 16 18.46 -34.28 -20.24
C VAL A 16 17.38 -33.43 -19.61
N VAL A 17 16.30 -34.07 -19.21
CA VAL A 17 15.24 -33.40 -18.43
C VAL A 17 15.85 -33.07 -17.07
N LEU A 18 16.23 -31.83 -16.86
CA LEU A 18 16.63 -31.34 -15.53
C LEU A 18 15.40 -31.40 -14.61
N PRO A 19 15.54 -32.03 -13.42
CA PRO A 19 14.44 -32.10 -12.48
C PRO A 19 14.06 -30.68 -12.03
N ALA A 20 12.77 -30.42 -11.89
CA ALA A 20 12.28 -29.13 -11.36
C ALA A 20 12.99 -28.79 -10.03
N GLN A 21 13.60 -27.62 -9.99
CA GLN A 21 14.25 -27.11 -8.78
C GLN A 21 13.27 -26.23 -8.02
N VAL A 22 13.07 -26.54 -6.74
CA VAL A 22 12.26 -25.75 -5.83
C VAL A 22 13.17 -25.25 -4.71
N SER A 23 13.17 -23.95 -4.46
CA SER A 23 14.04 -23.33 -3.46
C SER A 23 13.33 -22.17 -2.76
N TRP A 24 13.68 -21.93 -1.52
CA TRP A 24 13.40 -20.65 -0.88
C TRP A 24 14.24 -19.56 -1.56
N VAL A 25 13.64 -18.37 -1.68
CA VAL A 25 14.30 -17.16 -2.20
C VAL A 25 14.00 -15.98 -1.30
N SER A 26 14.80 -14.93 -1.40
CA SER A 26 14.58 -13.70 -0.65
C SER A 26 13.29 -13.00 -1.08
N THR A 27 12.59 -12.38 -0.14
CA THR A 27 11.43 -11.51 -0.38
C THR A 27 11.81 -10.05 -0.68
N GLY A 28 13.09 -9.70 -0.53
CA GLY A 28 13.57 -8.31 -0.68
C GLY A 28 13.80 -7.85 -2.12
N PRO A 29 14.47 -8.63 -2.96
CA PRO A 29 14.75 -8.24 -4.34
C PRO A 29 13.51 -8.24 -5.22
N ARG A 30 13.51 -7.38 -6.25
CA ARG A 30 12.55 -7.43 -7.36
C ARG A 30 12.97 -8.50 -8.36
N PHE A 31 12.05 -9.38 -8.71
CA PHE A 31 12.28 -10.40 -9.75
C PHE A 31 11.57 -10.04 -11.04
N THR A 32 12.31 -10.17 -12.15
CA THR A 32 11.76 -10.05 -13.50
C THR A 32 11.40 -11.42 -14.08
N GLU A 33 10.54 -11.45 -15.07
CA GLU A 33 10.11 -12.70 -15.72
C GLU A 33 11.29 -13.46 -16.37
N ASP A 34 12.26 -12.71 -16.88
CA ASP A 34 13.43 -13.25 -17.61
C ASP A 34 14.65 -13.46 -16.68
N ALA A 35 14.48 -13.35 -15.36
CA ALA A 35 15.58 -13.59 -14.43
C ALA A 35 16.06 -15.04 -14.53
N ALA A 36 17.19 -15.26 -15.22
CA ALA A 36 17.79 -16.58 -15.40
C ALA A 36 18.34 -17.14 -14.08
N ASP A 37 18.86 -16.27 -13.23
CA ASP A 37 19.51 -16.63 -11.97
C ASP A 37 18.88 -15.90 -10.78
N ILE A 38 17.87 -16.53 -10.15
CA ILE A 38 17.32 -16.06 -8.89
C ILE A 38 18.19 -16.61 -7.75
N PRO A 39 18.80 -15.75 -6.91
CA PRO A 39 19.59 -16.19 -5.78
C PRO A 39 18.75 -17.05 -4.83
N THR A 40 19.18 -18.30 -4.60
CA THR A 40 18.44 -19.23 -3.76
C THR A 40 18.96 -19.25 -2.34
N LEU A 41 18.05 -19.38 -1.36
CA LEU A 41 18.35 -19.61 0.05
C LEU A 41 18.42 -21.11 0.39
N GLY A 42 18.29 -21.97 -0.64
CA GLY A 42 18.31 -23.42 -0.49
C GLY A 42 16.96 -24.02 -0.09
N ARG A 43 16.99 -25.23 0.48
CA ARG A 43 15.77 -26.00 0.80
C ARG A 43 15.28 -25.84 2.23
N THR A 44 16.03 -25.18 3.08
CA THR A 44 15.64 -24.92 4.48
C THR A 44 15.69 -23.44 4.75
N LEU A 45 14.57 -22.88 5.21
CA LEU A 45 14.45 -21.50 5.66
C LEU A 45 14.21 -21.52 7.18
N SER A 46 14.82 -20.57 7.89
CA SER A 46 14.54 -20.32 9.31
C SER A 46 14.02 -18.89 9.48
N LEU A 47 12.87 -18.77 10.09
CA LEU A 47 12.24 -17.51 10.44
C LEU A 47 12.03 -17.43 11.96
N ASN A 48 11.85 -16.22 12.45
CA ASN A 48 11.39 -15.97 13.80
C ASN A 48 10.27 -14.94 13.74
N GLY A 49 9.35 -15.01 14.69
CA GLY A 49 8.23 -14.09 14.78
C GLY A 49 7.58 -14.10 16.15
N TRP A 50 6.91 -13.01 16.49
CA TRP A 50 6.12 -12.91 17.69
C TRP A 50 4.77 -13.62 17.52
N ARG A 51 4.15 -14.00 18.61
CA ARG A 51 2.76 -14.45 18.60
C ARG A 51 1.85 -13.32 18.07
N GLY A 52 0.88 -13.65 17.22
CA GLY A 52 0.03 -12.65 16.54
C GLY A 52 0.63 -12.00 15.31
N GLU A 53 1.91 -12.27 14.98
CA GLU A 53 2.59 -11.76 13.78
C GLU A 53 2.32 -12.66 12.57
N THR A 54 2.30 -12.07 11.38
CA THR A 54 2.35 -12.81 10.11
C THR A 54 3.77 -12.76 9.56
N VAL A 55 4.42 -13.91 9.45
CA VAL A 55 5.76 -14.04 8.83
C VAL A 55 5.64 -14.43 7.36
N MET A 56 6.57 -13.95 6.54
CA MET A 56 6.52 -14.05 5.09
C MET A 56 7.75 -14.73 4.51
N ALA A 57 7.55 -15.47 3.43
CA ALA A 57 8.61 -16.16 2.69
C ALA A 57 8.25 -16.25 1.20
N GLN A 58 9.22 -16.55 0.36
CA GLN A 58 9.03 -16.72 -1.07
C GLN A 58 9.70 -17.97 -1.59
N ILE A 59 9.05 -18.65 -2.54
CA ILE A 59 9.53 -19.87 -3.17
C ILE A 59 9.68 -19.63 -4.66
N ALA A 60 10.83 -20.04 -5.23
CA ALA A 60 11.02 -20.16 -6.66
C ALA A 60 10.86 -21.63 -7.10
N VAL A 61 10.18 -21.82 -8.23
CA VAL A 61 10.02 -23.12 -8.89
C VAL A 61 10.53 -23.00 -10.33
N ASN A 62 11.68 -23.60 -10.59
CA ASN A 62 12.38 -23.55 -11.88
C ASN A 62 12.35 -24.90 -12.57
N GLY A 63 12.51 -24.93 -13.90
CA GLY A 63 12.71 -26.15 -14.67
C GLY A 63 11.47 -27.04 -14.81
N MET A 64 10.27 -26.50 -14.63
CA MET A 64 9.04 -27.20 -15.02
C MET A 64 8.97 -27.21 -16.55
N GLN A 65 9.25 -28.33 -17.18
CA GLN A 65 9.06 -28.49 -18.64
C GLN A 65 7.58 -28.68 -18.94
N GLY A 66 7.02 -27.74 -19.66
CA GLY A 66 5.73 -27.93 -20.33
C GLY A 66 5.99 -28.25 -21.79
N GLY A 67 5.20 -29.18 -22.28
CA GLY A 67 5.16 -29.77 -23.58
C GLY A 67 5.78 -29.06 -24.79
N SER A 68 6.20 -29.87 -25.72
CA SER A 68 6.56 -29.64 -27.14
C SER A 68 7.17 -28.26 -27.50
N ASP A 69 8.38 -28.30 -28.04
CA ASP A 69 9.06 -27.16 -28.69
C ASP A 69 8.35 -26.63 -29.94
N ASN A 70 7.14 -27.07 -30.23
CA ASN A 70 6.32 -26.57 -31.32
C ASN A 70 5.45 -25.42 -30.86
N ALA A 71 5.67 -24.25 -31.42
CA ALA A 71 4.93 -23.00 -31.13
C ALA A 71 3.42 -23.06 -31.39
N GLU A 72 2.91 -24.15 -31.99
CA GLU A 72 1.51 -24.35 -32.35
C GLU A 72 0.71 -25.22 -31.36
N ASP A 73 1.37 -25.94 -30.44
CA ASP A 73 0.68 -26.72 -29.43
C ASP A 73 0.23 -25.88 -28.25
N PRO A 74 -1.02 -26.00 -27.76
CA PRO A 74 -1.46 -25.27 -26.57
C PRO A 74 -0.61 -25.72 -25.37
N VAL A 75 0.17 -24.78 -24.84
CA VAL A 75 0.99 -24.99 -23.65
C VAL A 75 0.07 -25.29 -22.48
N VAL A 76 0.00 -26.55 -22.07
CA VAL A 76 -0.75 -26.95 -20.86
C VAL A 76 0.11 -26.59 -19.65
N PRO A 77 -0.35 -25.68 -18.78
CA PRO A 77 0.41 -25.35 -17.56
C PRO A 77 0.59 -26.60 -16.71
N GLU A 78 1.83 -26.89 -16.32
CA GLU A 78 2.06 -27.93 -15.32
C GLU A 78 1.52 -27.50 -13.97
N SER A 79 0.66 -28.30 -13.37
CA SER A 79 0.07 -28.03 -12.07
C SER A 79 0.64 -28.94 -10.99
N PHE A 80 0.74 -28.43 -9.78
CA PHE A 80 1.15 -29.19 -8.61
C PHE A 80 0.37 -28.76 -7.36
N ARG A 81 0.45 -29.58 -6.34
CA ARG A 81 -0.09 -29.30 -4.99
C ARG A 81 1.02 -29.29 -3.97
N ILE A 82 0.78 -28.59 -2.87
CA ILE A 82 1.66 -28.60 -1.71
C ILE A 82 0.97 -29.35 -0.58
N ARG A 83 1.68 -30.30 0.04
CA ARG A 83 1.24 -31.03 1.22
C ARG A 83 2.11 -30.65 2.40
N PHE A 84 1.50 -30.23 3.48
CA PHE A 84 2.18 -29.87 4.70
C PHE A 84 2.37 -31.05 5.63
N ARG A 85 3.53 -31.13 6.31
CA ARG A 85 3.83 -32.05 7.39
C ARG A 85 4.69 -31.34 8.44
N GLY A 86 4.50 -31.66 9.70
CA GLY A 86 5.29 -31.09 10.78
C GLY A 86 4.45 -30.65 11.97
N SER A 87 4.99 -29.72 12.76
CA SER A 87 4.33 -29.20 13.98
C SER A 87 3.63 -27.86 13.76
N LEU A 88 3.83 -27.19 12.61
CA LEU A 88 3.08 -26.00 12.24
C LEU A 88 1.70 -26.40 11.68
N PRO A 89 0.60 -25.90 12.22
CA PRO A 89 -0.73 -26.12 11.66
C PRO A 89 -0.85 -25.62 10.22
N GLU A 90 -1.43 -26.44 9.32
CA GLU A 90 -1.66 -26.05 7.93
C GLU A 90 -2.57 -24.83 7.80
N SER A 91 -3.54 -24.68 8.73
CA SER A 91 -4.50 -23.57 8.73
C SER A 91 -3.89 -22.18 8.93
N GLY A 92 -2.63 -22.11 9.39
CA GLY A 92 -1.90 -20.83 9.49
C GLY A 92 -1.23 -20.41 8.19
N PHE A 93 -1.13 -21.31 7.20
CA PHE A 93 -0.50 -21.01 5.91
C PHE A 93 -1.50 -20.43 4.91
N GLU A 94 -1.06 -19.37 4.25
CA GLU A 94 -1.67 -18.83 3.05
C GLU A 94 -0.59 -18.78 1.95
N ILE A 95 -0.85 -19.39 0.79
CA ILE A 95 0.09 -19.43 -0.31
C ILE A 95 -0.54 -18.85 -1.56
N GLY A 96 0.04 -17.75 -2.04
CA GLY A 96 -0.34 -17.08 -3.27
C GLY A 96 0.64 -17.35 -4.41
N GLN A 97 0.13 -17.40 -5.62
CA GLN A 97 0.94 -17.43 -6.84
C GLN A 97 1.23 -16.00 -7.28
N LEU A 98 2.51 -15.70 -7.58
CA LEU A 98 2.88 -14.41 -8.13
C LEU A 98 2.60 -14.36 -9.64
N GLY A 99 2.13 -13.21 -10.08
CA GLY A 99 2.04 -12.91 -11.49
C GLY A 99 2.87 -11.69 -11.85
N TYR A 100 3.07 -11.53 -13.15
CA TYR A 100 3.94 -10.53 -13.71
C TYR A 100 3.12 -9.41 -14.36
N VAL A 101 3.67 -8.19 -14.29
CA VAL A 101 3.06 -6.99 -14.84
C VAL A 101 4.13 -6.14 -15.52
N ILE A 102 3.77 -5.46 -16.61
CA ILE A 102 4.67 -4.51 -17.26
C ILE A 102 4.86 -3.29 -16.34
N ALA A 103 6.10 -2.92 -16.11
CA ALA A 103 6.53 -1.71 -15.42
C ALA A 103 7.45 -0.89 -16.31
N ASP A 104 7.53 0.41 -16.05
CA ASP A 104 8.56 1.31 -16.59
C ASP A 104 9.65 1.59 -15.53
N GLY A 105 10.27 2.74 -15.60
CA GLY A 105 11.30 3.21 -14.67
C GLY A 105 11.12 4.67 -14.31
N LEU A 106 12.11 5.23 -13.63
CA LEU A 106 12.18 6.64 -13.30
C LEU A 106 12.54 7.49 -14.53
N ASN A 107 12.24 8.78 -14.47
CA ASN A 107 12.75 9.76 -15.40
C ASN A 107 14.28 9.89 -15.31
N PRO A 108 14.95 10.51 -16.29
CA PRO A 108 16.40 10.75 -16.23
C PRO A 108 16.85 11.59 -15.03
N ASP A 109 15.97 12.38 -14.43
CA ASP A 109 16.24 13.16 -13.21
C ASP A 109 16.10 12.35 -11.92
N GLY A 110 15.75 11.08 -12.02
CA GLY A 110 15.55 10.19 -10.88
C GLY A 110 14.16 10.25 -10.25
N SER A 111 13.24 11.08 -10.78
CA SER A 111 11.85 11.16 -10.31
C SER A 111 10.90 10.23 -11.08
N GLY A 112 9.75 9.96 -10.52
CA GLY A 112 8.63 9.28 -11.19
C GLY A 112 7.52 10.23 -11.63
N CYS A 113 7.72 11.54 -11.49
CA CYS A 113 6.69 12.56 -11.72
C CYS A 113 6.63 13.01 -13.19
N GLY A 114 5.43 13.44 -13.58
CA GLY A 114 5.20 14.13 -14.85
C GLY A 114 4.50 13.27 -15.89
N TYR A 115 3.99 13.95 -16.92
CA TYR A 115 3.18 13.33 -17.96
C TYR A 115 4.00 12.41 -18.85
N ARG A 116 3.60 11.16 -18.97
CA ARG A 116 4.27 10.06 -19.68
C ARG A 116 3.40 9.48 -20.79
N PRO A 117 3.08 10.25 -21.85
CA PRO A 117 2.15 9.78 -22.89
C PRO A 117 2.76 8.68 -23.77
N ASP A 118 4.09 8.66 -23.89
CA ASP A 118 4.83 7.73 -24.72
C ASP A 118 5.68 6.79 -23.86
N HIS A 119 5.14 5.61 -23.58
CA HIS A 119 5.84 4.58 -22.81
C HIS A 119 7.05 3.99 -23.53
N SER A 120 7.25 4.25 -24.83
CA SER A 120 8.42 3.79 -25.58
C SER A 120 9.71 4.51 -25.18
N LEU A 121 9.60 5.64 -24.46
CA LEU A 121 10.74 6.37 -23.92
C LEU A 121 11.34 5.74 -22.66
N PHE A 122 10.70 4.71 -22.11
CA PHE A 122 11.14 4.02 -20.90
C PHE A 122 11.39 2.54 -21.19
N ASP A 123 12.41 1.99 -20.56
CA ASP A 123 12.63 0.56 -20.57
C ASP A 123 11.45 -0.14 -19.90
N SER A 124 10.87 -1.11 -20.59
CA SER A 124 9.75 -1.89 -20.05
C SER A 124 10.24 -3.20 -19.49
N LEU A 125 9.89 -3.48 -18.25
CA LEU A 125 10.24 -4.71 -17.53
C LEU A 125 8.97 -5.49 -17.19
N MET A 126 9.03 -6.82 -17.32
CA MET A 126 8.01 -7.71 -16.76
C MET A 126 8.44 -8.09 -15.35
N VAL A 127 7.78 -7.54 -14.34
CA VAL A 127 8.14 -7.73 -12.92
C VAL A 127 7.08 -8.54 -12.18
N ALA A 128 7.53 -9.41 -11.26
CA ALA A 128 6.64 -10.16 -10.38
C ALA A 128 6.07 -9.21 -9.32
N ASP A 129 4.75 -8.99 -9.30
CA ASP A 129 4.17 -8.05 -8.34
C ASP A 129 2.87 -8.55 -7.68
N TRP A 130 1.84 -8.93 -8.45
CA TRP A 130 0.57 -9.34 -7.84
C TRP A 130 0.63 -10.76 -7.26
N ILE A 131 -0.10 -10.96 -6.15
CA ILE A 131 -0.18 -12.21 -5.40
C ILE A 131 -1.62 -12.66 -5.39
N ARG A 132 -1.93 -13.75 -6.07
CA ARG A 132 -3.27 -14.35 -6.08
C ARG A 132 -3.28 -15.68 -5.35
N ILE A 133 -4.15 -15.77 -4.36
CA ILE A 133 -4.42 -17.02 -3.67
C ILE A 133 -5.43 -17.80 -4.54
N PRO A 134 -5.10 -19.03 -4.95
CA PRO A 134 -6.02 -19.82 -5.78
C PRO A 134 -7.19 -20.36 -4.96
N ASP A 135 -8.39 -20.42 -5.54
CA ASP A 135 -9.60 -20.99 -4.89
C ASP A 135 -9.41 -22.44 -4.44
N LYS A 136 -8.57 -23.16 -5.13
CA LYS A 136 -8.13 -24.52 -4.77
C LYS A 136 -6.62 -24.53 -4.63
N PRO A 137 -6.02 -25.27 -3.69
CA PRO A 137 -4.57 -25.29 -3.47
C PRO A 137 -3.84 -26.06 -4.61
N VAL A 138 -4.03 -25.60 -5.83
CA VAL A 138 -3.39 -26.07 -7.05
C VAL A 138 -2.69 -24.89 -7.70
N TYR A 139 -1.38 -25.02 -7.86
CA TYR A 139 -0.51 -23.98 -8.40
C TYR A 139 -0.09 -24.37 -9.81
N SER A 140 -0.07 -23.43 -10.73
CA SER A 140 0.26 -23.68 -12.13
C SER A 140 1.24 -22.64 -12.64
N PHE A 141 2.27 -23.07 -13.32
CA PHE A 141 3.22 -22.19 -13.98
C PHE A 141 3.24 -22.43 -15.47
N ARG A 142 3.51 -21.35 -16.21
CA ARG A 142 3.79 -21.46 -17.63
C ARG A 142 5.11 -22.19 -17.81
N PRO A 143 5.22 -23.14 -18.77
CA PRO A 143 6.44 -23.87 -19.05
C PRO A 143 7.47 -23.02 -19.79
N ALA A 144 8.67 -23.59 -19.93
CA ALA A 144 9.80 -23.11 -20.73
C ALA A 144 10.48 -21.81 -20.25
N GLY A 145 11.54 -21.98 -19.50
CA GLY A 145 12.58 -20.95 -19.26
C GLY A 145 12.21 -19.84 -18.28
N LYS A 146 10.99 -19.86 -17.72
CA LYS A 146 10.50 -18.85 -16.79
C LYS A 146 10.36 -19.41 -15.38
N THR A 147 10.76 -18.63 -14.38
CA THR A 147 10.63 -19.00 -12.97
C THR A 147 9.22 -18.72 -12.48
N GLY A 148 8.57 -19.71 -11.90
CA GLY A 148 7.35 -19.55 -11.12
C GLY A 148 7.69 -19.10 -9.71
N LEU A 149 6.93 -18.15 -9.16
CA LEU A 149 7.11 -17.64 -7.80
C LEU A 149 5.85 -17.87 -6.96
N LEU A 150 6.04 -18.29 -5.71
CA LEU A 150 4.98 -18.39 -4.72
C LEU A 150 5.32 -17.47 -3.55
N TRP A 151 4.32 -16.78 -3.05
CA TRP A 151 4.34 -16.04 -1.79
C TRP A 151 3.77 -16.92 -0.69
N VAL A 152 4.43 -16.99 0.44
CA VAL A 152 4.03 -17.82 1.57
C VAL A 152 3.88 -16.93 2.79
N GLU A 153 2.71 -16.92 3.38
CA GLU A 153 2.44 -16.29 4.66
C GLU A 153 2.15 -17.37 5.70
N TYR A 154 2.60 -17.13 6.92
CA TYR A 154 2.17 -17.90 8.07
C TYR A 154 1.73 -16.96 9.19
N ALA A 155 0.43 -16.95 9.48
CA ALA A 155 -0.12 -16.19 10.59
C ALA A 155 0.13 -16.97 11.90
N ILE A 156 0.98 -16.44 12.78
CA ILE A 156 1.29 -17.04 14.07
C ILE A 156 0.12 -16.75 15.02
N PRO A 157 -0.63 -17.76 15.52
CA PRO A 157 -1.71 -17.52 16.48
C PRO A 157 -1.21 -16.80 17.74
N ALA A 158 -1.99 -15.86 18.26
CA ALA A 158 -1.63 -15.10 19.46
C ALA A 158 -1.53 -15.98 20.73
N ASP A 159 -2.21 -17.11 20.73
CA ASP A 159 -2.21 -18.12 21.79
C ASP A 159 -1.21 -19.29 21.56
N MET A 160 -0.44 -19.24 20.46
CA MET A 160 0.57 -20.25 20.16
C MET A 160 1.66 -20.22 21.22
N ALA A 161 2.05 -21.40 21.75
CA ALA A 161 3.12 -21.47 22.74
C ALA A 161 4.48 -21.03 22.13
N PRO A 162 5.31 -20.26 22.86
CA PRO A 162 6.67 -19.97 22.41
C PRO A 162 7.47 -21.25 22.22
N GLY A 163 8.32 -21.28 21.19
CA GLY A 163 9.11 -22.48 20.91
C GLY A 163 9.51 -22.62 19.45
N ARG A 164 10.13 -23.77 19.14
CA ARG A 164 10.57 -24.11 17.80
C ARG A 164 9.58 -25.02 17.11
N TYR A 165 9.15 -24.60 15.93
CA TYR A 165 8.20 -25.32 15.09
C TYR A 165 8.79 -25.59 13.72
N ARG A 166 8.20 -26.55 13.02
CA ARG A 166 8.67 -26.96 11.69
C ARG A 166 7.50 -27.30 10.78
N ALA A 167 7.61 -26.90 9.51
CA ALA A 167 6.81 -27.43 8.42
C ALA A 167 7.71 -27.97 7.31
N ASP A 168 7.40 -29.16 6.80
CA ASP A 168 7.93 -29.68 5.54
C ASP A 168 6.83 -29.51 4.48
N LEU A 169 7.14 -28.78 3.40
CA LEU A 169 6.27 -28.51 2.26
C LEU A 169 6.67 -29.50 1.16
N ASP A 170 5.86 -30.55 0.94
CA ASP A 170 6.07 -31.54 -0.13
C ASP A 170 5.32 -31.11 -1.39
N PHE A 171 6.03 -30.94 -2.49
CA PHE A 171 5.50 -30.57 -3.80
C PHE A 171 5.12 -31.84 -4.57
N LEU A 172 3.86 -31.94 -4.98
CA LEU A 172 3.27 -33.13 -5.56
C LEU A 172 2.75 -32.85 -6.98
N ARG A 173 3.23 -33.61 -7.97
CA ARG A 173 2.68 -33.67 -9.34
C ARG A 173 2.07 -35.06 -9.53
N ASP A 174 0.84 -35.14 -9.99
CA ASP A 174 0.13 -36.41 -10.18
C ASP A 174 0.21 -37.36 -8.97
N GLY A 175 0.13 -36.77 -7.75
CA GLY A 175 0.24 -37.49 -6.48
C GLY A 175 1.66 -37.94 -6.10
N ARG A 176 2.66 -37.74 -6.94
CA ARG A 176 4.06 -38.07 -6.68
C ARG A 176 4.85 -36.86 -6.23
N LYS A 177 5.62 -37.05 -5.16
CA LYS A 177 6.51 -35.99 -4.64
C LYS A 177 7.70 -35.79 -5.57
N PHE A 178 7.93 -34.56 -6.03
CA PHE A 178 9.10 -34.21 -6.84
C PHE A 178 10.08 -33.28 -6.11
N ALA A 179 9.62 -32.53 -5.08
CA ALA A 179 10.46 -31.66 -4.28
C ALA A 179 9.95 -31.59 -2.83
N SER A 180 10.77 -31.04 -1.93
CA SER A 180 10.40 -30.74 -0.55
C SER A 180 11.21 -29.56 -0.06
N LEU A 181 10.55 -28.64 0.62
CA LEU A 181 11.16 -27.52 1.36
C LEU A 181 10.89 -27.66 2.85
N ARG A 182 11.73 -27.06 3.67
CA ARG A 182 11.57 -26.99 5.11
C ARG A 182 11.51 -25.55 5.58
N LEU A 183 10.52 -25.24 6.39
CA LEU A 183 10.43 -24.03 7.19
C LEU A 183 10.63 -24.38 8.66
N ASN A 184 11.61 -23.74 9.30
CA ASN A 184 11.76 -23.72 10.75
C ASN A 184 11.26 -22.35 11.24
N LEU A 185 10.39 -22.35 12.22
CA LEU A 185 9.86 -21.13 12.83
C LEU A 185 10.19 -21.11 14.32
N LEU A 186 10.86 -20.07 14.78
CA LEU A 186 10.97 -19.74 16.19
C LEU A 186 9.84 -18.79 16.55
N VAL A 187 8.88 -19.24 17.35
CA VAL A 187 7.84 -18.40 17.93
C VAL A 187 8.39 -17.83 19.23
N GLU A 188 8.53 -16.51 19.28
CA GLU A 188 9.00 -15.75 20.43
C GLU A 188 7.85 -15.49 21.41
N ASP A 189 8.18 -15.24 22.70
CA ASP A 189 7.17 -15.07 23.76
C ASP A 189 6.32 -13.80 23.62
N PRO A 190 6.84 -12.62 23.18
CA PRO A 190 6.01 -11.43 23.04
C PRO A 190 4.83 -11.64 22.09
N VAL A 191 3.74 -10.87 22.34
CA VAL A 191 2.54 -10.87 21.49
C VAL A 191 2.44 -9.55 20.74
N LEU A 192 2.36 -9.62 19.43
CA LEU A 192 1.95 -8.50 18.60
C LEU A 192 0.42 -8.35 18.74
N PRO A 193 -0.10 -7.22 19.24
CA PRO A 193 -1.54 -7.03 19.38
C PRO A 193 -2.22 -6.98 18.00
N PRO A 194 -3.55 -7.16 17.93
CA PRO A 194 -4.28 -7.04 16.68
C PRO A 194 -4.14 -5.64 16.09
N ALA A 195 -4.19 -5.54 14.75
CA ALA A 195 -3.94 -4.31 13.99
C ALA A 195 -4.82 -3.11 14.41
N SER A 196 -6.03 -3.36 14.92
CA SER A 196 -6.90 -2.32 15.49
C SER A 196 -6.30 -1.59 16.69
N GLN A 197 -5.35 -2.21 17.40
CA GLN A 197 -4.65 -1.64 18.57
C GLN A 197 -3.27 -1.05 18.23
N TRP A 198 -2.79 -1.22 17.00
CA TRP A 198 -1.52 -0.67 16.57
C TRP A 198 -1.50 0.84 16.67
N LYS A 199 -0.31 1.39 16.97
CA LYS A 199 -0.11 2.83 17.12
C LYS A 199 0.38 3.47 15.83
N PHE A 200 1.00 2.69 14.97
CA PHE A 200 1.45 3.17 13.66
C PHE A 200 0.26 3.77 12.89
N HIS A 201 0.39 5.02 12.49
CA HIS A 201 -0.64 5.75 11.76
C HIS A 201 -0.46 5.52 10.26
N LEU A 202 -1.14 4.49 9.74
CA LEU A 202 -1.19 4.22 8.31
C LEU A 202 -2.32 5.02 7.67
N ASP A 203 -2.00 5.77 6.61
CA ASP A 203 -2.96 6.47 5.76
C ASP A 203 -2.70 6.17 4.27
N LEU A 204 -3.37 5.15 3.74
CA LEU A 204 -3.39 4.84 2.31
C LEU A 204 -4.74 5.30 1.75
N TRP A 205 -4.73 6.26 0.80
CA TRP A 205 -5.97 6.83 0.27
C TRP A 205 -6.73 5.83 -0.60
N GLN A 206 -8.03 5.68 -0.30
CA GLN A 206 -8.90 4.72 -0.97
C GLN A 206 -9.62 5.37 -2.15
N ASN A 207 -9.69 4.65 -3.28
CA ASN A 207 -10.44 5.05 -4.47
C ASN A 207 -11.61 4.10 -4.74
N PRO A 208 -12.83 4.41 -4.25
CA PRO A 208 -14.01 3.61 -4.51
C PRO A 208 -14.43 3.60 -5.99
N TYR A 209 -14.11 4.67 -6.74
CA TYR A 209 -14.52 4.82 -8.14
C TYR A 209 -13.82 3.82 -9.05
N ALA A 210 -12.54 3.52 -8.78
CA ALA A 210 -11.78 2.50 -9.48
C ALA A 210 -12.41 1.10 -9.31
N VAL A 211 -12.93 0.80 -8.11
CA VAL A 211 -13.63 -0.47 -7.86
C VAL A 211 -14.91 -0.57 -8.70
N ALA A 212 -15.73 0.50 -8.73
CA ALA A 212 -16.95 0.51 -9.50
C ALA A 212 -16.69 0.28 -11.00
N ARG A 213 -15.63 0.89 -11.56
CA ARG A 213 -15.24 0.70 -12.97
C ARG A 213 -14.80 -0.72 -13.26
N ILE A 214 -13.84 -1.25 -12.47
CA ILE A 214 -13.24 -2.56 -12.73
C ILE A 214 -14.24 -3.70 -12.52
N GLU A 215 -15.04 -3.63 -11.46
CA GLU A 215 -16.06 -4.66 -11.15
C GLU A 215 -17.35 -4.45 -11.96
N ASN A 216 -17.42 -3.36 -12.74
CA ASN A 216 -18.58 -3.02 -13.57
C ASN A 216 -19.89 -3.03 -12.78
N VAL A 217 -19.91 -2.39 -11.62
CA VAL A 217 -21.06 -2.28 -10.74
C VAL A 217 -21.52 -0.83 -10.62
N PRO A 218 -22.83 -0.55 -10.43
CA PRO A 218 -23.29 0.81 -10.22
C PRO A 218 -22.68 1.42 -8.95
N LEU A 219 -22.14 2.63 -9.09
CA LEU A 219 -21.52 3.37 -7.99
C LEU A 219 -22.47 3.49 -6.80
N TRP A 220 -21.97 3.23 -5.60
CA TRP A 220 -22.70 3.28 -4.32
C TRP A 220 -23.87 2.29 -4.19
N SER A 221 -23.98 1.30 -5.07
CA SER A 221 -24.92 0.18 -4.92
C SER A 221 -24.42 -0.82 -3.85
N ASP A 222 -25.31 -1.73 -3.41
CA ASP A 222 -24.91 -2.83 -2.50
C ASP A 222 -23.83 -3.71 -3.12
N ALA A 223 -23.93 -4.00 -4.42
CA ALA A 223 -22.91 -4.75 -5.14
C ALA A 223 -21.54 -4.06 -5.13
N HIS A 224 -21.52 -2.72 -5.19
CA HIS A 224 -20.28 -1.95 -5.09
C HIS A 224 -19.64 -2.07 -3.69
N PHE A 225 -20.43 -1.93 -2.64
CA PHE A 225 -19.93 -2.10 -1.26
C PHE A 225 -19.43 -3.52 -1.00
N GLU A 226 -20.13 -4.55 -1.50
CA GLU A 226 -19.67 -5.94 -1.40
C GLU A 226 -18.37 -6.19 -2.17
N ALA A 227 -18.19 -5.59 -3.34
CA ALA A 227 -16.93 -5.65 -4.10
C ALA A 227 -15.76 -4.98 -3.37
N MET A 228 -16.01 -3.87 -2.66
CA MET A 228 -15.00 -3.16 -1.87
C MET A 228 -14.63 -3.85 -0.56
N ARG A 229 -15.56 -4.60 0.06
CA ARG A 229 -15.42 -5.15 1.41
C ARG A 229 -14.13 -5.93 1.64
N PRO A 230 -13.76 -6.95 0.85
CA PRO A 230 -12.54 -7.71 1.08
C PRO A 230 -11.27 -6.85 0.93
N LEU A 231 -11.32 -5.85 0.04
CA LEU A 231 -10.21 -4.92 -0.18
C LEU A 231 -10.00 -4.00 1.03
N MET A 232 -11.08 -3.45 1.60
CA MET A 232 -11.00 -2.57 2.78
C MET A 232 -10.68 -3.35 4.05
N GLN A 233 -11.13 -4.61 4.16
CA GLN A 233 -10.74 -5.50 5.27
C GLN A 233 -9.25 -5.86 5.21
N ARG A 234 -8.67 -6.06 4.02
CA ARG A 234 -7.22 -6.21 3.84
C ARG A 234 -6.47 -4.98 4.34
N LEU A 235 -6.95 -3.81 3.97
CA LEU A 235 -6.38 -2.54 4.41
C LEU A 235 -6.46 -2.36 5.94
N ALA A 236 -7.59 -2.72 6.54
CA ALA A 236 -7.77 -2.73 8.00
C ALA A 236 -6.82 -3.71 8.71
N LYS A 237 -6.58 -4.91 8.13
CA LYS A 237 -5.60 -5.89 8.61
C LYS A 237 -4.18 -5.31 8.64
N ALA A 238 -3.84 -4.41 7.71
CA ALA A 238 -2.57 -3.69 7.70
C ALA A 238 -2.49 -2.50 8.67
N GLY A 239 -3.55 -2.21 9.41
CA GLY A 239 -3.57 -1.18 10.44
C GLY A 239 -3.98 0.21 9.97
N GLN A 240 -4.65 0.35 8.82
CA GLN A 240 -5.21 1.63 8.35
C GLN A 240 -5.98 2.37 9.42
N LYS A 241 -5.78 3.70 9.50
CA LYS A 241 -6.44 4.55 10.50
C LYS A 241 -7.43 5.53 9.88
N VAL A 242 -7.26 5.88 8.61
CA VAL A 242 -7.91 7.03 7.98
C VAL A 242 -8.87 6.60 6.88
N VAL A 243 -10.06 7.17 6.89
CA VAL A 243 -11.04 7.12 5.79
C VAL A 243 -10.82 8.32 4.89
N THR A 244 -10.55 8.10 3.60
CA THR A 244 -10.47 9.17 2.60
C THR A 244 -11.87 9.50 2.09
N ALA A 245 -12.34 10.71 2.31
CA ALA A 245 -13.64 11.20 1.84
C ALA A 245 -13.49 12.47 0.99
N THR A 246 -14.40 12.72 0.06
CA THR A 246 -14.37 13.88 -0.84
C THR A 246 -15.60 14.75 -0.69
N LEU A 247 -15.41 16.05 -0.44
CA LEU A 247 -16.48 17.04 -0.29
C LEU A 247 -16.81 17.76 -1.59
N CYS A 248 -15.97 17.62 -2.61
CA CYS A 248 -16.16 18.19 -3.94
C CYS A 248 -15.77 17.20 -5.03
N ASP A 249 -16.17 17.48 -6.27
CA ASP A 249 -15.72 16.70 -7.43
C ASP A 249 -14.24 17.02 -7.73
N ARG A 250 -13.48 15.99 -8.14
CA ARG A 250 -12.12 16.10 -8.67
C ARG A 250 -11.14 16.86 -7.75
N PRO A 251 -10.98 16.49 -6.46
CA PRO A 251 -10.06 17.18 -5.57
C PRO A 251 -8.61 17.14 -6.08
N TRP A 252 -8.24 16.08 -6.81
CA TRP A 252 -6.91 15.86 -7.42
C TRP A 252 -6.92 15.95 -8.95
N ASP A 253 -7.95 16.57 -9.54
CA ASP A 253 -8.15 16.73 -10.98
C ASP A 253 -8.03 15.41 -11.75
N GLY A 254 -7.18 15.31 -12.77
CA GLY A 254 -6.97 14.12 -13.62
C GLY A 254 -5.78 13.25 -13.23
N GLN A 255 -5.40 13.24 -11.94
CA GLN A 255 -4.23 12.49 -11.48
C GLN A 255 -4.43 10.97 -11.39
N THR A 256 -5.67 10.50 -11.46
CA THR A 256 -6.04 9.07 -11.47
C THR A 256 -6.85 8.71 -12.71
N GLU A 257 -6.96 7.42 -13.03
CA GLU A 257 -7.80 6.95 -14.14
C GLU A 257 -9.28 7.27 -13.89
N ASP A 258 -9.73 7.06 -12.66
CA ASP A 258 -11.10 7.35 -12.23
C ASP A 258 -11.14 8.67 -11.47
N GLU A 259 -11.95 9.61 -11.95
CA GLU A 259 -12.17 10.87 -11.27
C GLU A 259 -12.96 10.68 -9.97
N PHE A 260 -12.45 11.23 -8.89
CA PHE A 260 -13.21 11.30 -7.65
C PHE A 260 -14.41 12.23 -7.78
N LYS A 261 -15.54 11.80 -7.25
CA LYS A 261 -16.77 12.61 -7.17
C LYS A 261 -17.03 13.05 -5.75
N SER A 262 -17.77 14.13 -5.59
CA SER A 262 -18.24 14.56 -4.28
C SER A 262 -19.09 13.47 -3.61
N MET A 263 -18.82 13.18 -2.35
CA MET A 263 -19.67 12.35 -1.50
C MET A 263 -20.77 13.16 -0.83
N VAL A 264 -20.79 14.48 -1.06
CA VAL A 264 -21.80 15.41 -0.59
C VAL A 264 -22.54 15.96 -1.80
N ARG A 265 -23.87 15.92 -1.77
CA ARG A 265 -24.71 16.55 -2.79
C ARG A 265 -24.85 18.04 -2.50
N TRP A 266 -24.53 18.89 -3.46
CA TRP A 266 -24.64 20.33 -3.37
C TRP A 266 -25.84 20.81 -4.20
N THR A 267 -26.76 21.52 -3.57
CA THR A 267 -27.97 22.05 -4.24
C THR A 267 -28.20 23.49 -3.83
N ARG A 268 -28.41 24.39 -4.80
CA ARG A 268 -28.87 25.74 -4.56
C ARG A 268 -30.38 25.77 -4.72
N ARG A 269 -31.11 26.19 -3.68
CA ARG A 269 -32.57 26.22 -3.65
C ARG A 269 -33.13 27.41 -4.43
N LEU A 270 -34.44 27.43 -4.68
CA LEU A 270 -35.13 28.53 -5.41
C LEU A 270 -35.01 29.90 -4.72
N ASP A 271 -34.88 29.93 -3.41
CA ASP A 271 -34.66 31.14 -2.61
C ASP A 271 -33.18 31.56 -2.52
N GLY A 272 -32.30 30.86 -3.21
CA GLY A 272 -30.85 31.09 -3.20
C GLY A 272 -30.10 30.49 -2.03
N SER A 273 -30.76 29.84 -1.06
CA SER A 273 -30.11 29.13 0.04
C SER A 273 -29.49 27.83 -0.44
N TRP A 274 -28.54 27.29 0.34
CA TRP A 274 -27.87 26.01 0.08
C TRP A 274 -28.53 24.84 0.81
N ASP A 275 -28.54 23.69 0.16
CA ASP A 275 -28.96 22.41 0.69
C ASP A 275 -27.88 21.36 0.39
N PHE A 276 -27.55 20.54 1.40
CA PHE A 276 -26.50 19.53 1.28
C PHE A 276 -27.04 18.17 1.70
N GLY A 277 -26.76 17.14 0.86
CA GLY A 277 -27.10 15.75 1.18
C GLY A 277 -25.84 14.98 1.51
N PHE A 278 -25.85 14.26 2.65
CA PHE A 278 -24.70 13.53 3.16
C PHE A 278 -24.87 12.00 3.04
N GLU A 279 -25.86 11.52 2.32
CA GLU A 279 -26.25 10.10 2.26
C GLU A 279 -25.11 9.20 1.77
N VAL A 280 -24.33 9.65 0.76
CA VAL A 280 -23.18 8.91 0.23
C VAL A 280 -22.02 8.96 1.21
N PHE A 281 -21.75 10.12 1.80
CA PHE A 281 -20.71 10.29 2.81
C PHE A 281 -20.97 9.38 4.01
N ASP A 282 -22.19 9.36 4.53
CA ASP A 282 -22.58 8.54 5.66
C ASP A 282 -22.37 7.05 5.38
N ARG A 283 -22.91 6.59 4.25
CA ARG A 283 -22.81 5.19 3.87
C ARG A 283 -21.36 4.75 3.68
N TRP A 284 -20.53 5.62 3.11
CA TRP A 284 -19.10 5.35 2.95
C TRP A 284 -18.38 5.23 4.30
N VAL A 285 -18.59 6.17 5.21
CA VAL A 285 -17.97 6.15 6.54
C VAL A 285 -18.43 4.94 7.35
N GLU A 286 -19.74 4.66 7.40
CA GLU A 286 -20.32 3.51 8.10
C GLU A 286 -19.75 2.18 7.56
N PHE A 287 -19.65 2.05 6.24
CA PHE A 287 -19.03 0.88 5.59
C PHE A 287 -17.55 0.72 5.97
N MET A 288 -16.78 1.80 6.01
CA MET A 288 -15.36 1.74 6.40
C MET A 288 -15.22 1.37 7.88
N GLU A 289 -16.10 1.87 8.75
CA GLU A 289 -16.16 1.46 10.17
C GLU A 289 -16.49 -0.04 10.30
N GLU A 290 -17.44 -0.56 9.53
CA GLU A 290 -17.74 -2.00 9.47
C GLU A 290 -16.53 -2.83 9.01
N CYS A 291 -15.70 -2.31 8.11
CA CYS A 291 -14.47 -2.95 7.65
C CYS A 291 -13.34 -2.88 8.69
N GLY A 292 -13.49 -2.10 9.77
CA GLY A 292 -12.50 -1.94 10.84
C GLY A 292 -11.64 -0.68 10.74
N ILE A 293 -11.99 0.29 9.88
CA ILE A 293 -11.29 1.57 9.69
C ILE A 293 -12.17 2.69 10.23
N SER A 294 -11.90 3.19 11.44
CA SER A 294 -12.84 4.06 12.15
C SER A 294 -12.21 5.20 12.95
N ARG A 295 -10.86 5.38 12.87
CA ARG A 295 -10.17 6.30 13.78
C ARG A 295 -10.23 7.75 13.34
N GLN A 296 -10.11 8.03 12.06
CA GLN A 296 -10.06 9.37 11.47
C GLN A 296 -10.74 9.38 10.11
N ILE A 297 -11.30 10.53 9.73
CA ILE A 297 -11.91 10.78 8.43
C ILE A 297 -11.28 12.05 7.87
N ASN A 298 -10.49 11.91 6.79
CA ASN A 298 -9.90 13.05 6.08
C ASN A 298 -10.80 13.46 4.92
N CYS A 299 -11.34 14.69 4.98
CA CYS A 299 -12.31 15.22 4.04
C CYS A 299 -11.65 16.18 3.06
N TYR A 300 -11.45 15.75 1.83
CA TYR A 300 -10.80 16.48 0.73
C TYR A 300 -11.86 17.16 -0.17
N SER A 301 -11.63 18.29 -0.76
CA SER A 301 -10.74 19.37 -0.41
C SER A 301 -11.45 20.69 -0.66
N MET A 302 -11.28 21.65 0.24
CA MET A 302 -11.74 23.03 0.02
C MET A 302 -10.95 23.74 -1.07
N ILE A 303 -9.71 23.29 -1.31
CA ILE A 303 -8.78 23.90 -2.25
C ILE A 303 -8.24 22.85 -3.25
N PRO A 304 -9.13 22.24 -4.07
CA PRO A 304 -8.76 21.25 -5.07
C PRO A 304 -7.78 21.82 -6.10
N TRP A 305 -7.17 20.95 -6.91
CA TRP A 305 -6.25 21.37 -7.96
C TRP A 305 -6.94 22.26 -9.00
N ALA A 306 -8.15 21.91 -9.42
CA ALA A 306 -9.01 22.79 -10.21
C ALA A 306 -10.06 23.43 -9.29
N MET A 307 -9.91 24.73 -9.01
CA MET A 307 -10.84 25.51 -8.16
C MET A 307 -12.19 25.67 -8.84
N ASN A 308 -12.95 24.58 -8.96
CA ASN A 308 -14.21 24.51 -9.68
C ASN A 308 -15.17 23.55 -8.97
N PHE A 309 -16.24 24.05 -8.38
CA PHE A 309 -17.15 23.32 -7.51
C PHE A 309 -18.52 23.18 -8.16
N LYS A 310 -18.88 21.96 -8.43
CA LYS A 310 -20.11 21.57 -9.09
C LYS A 310 -21.28 21.58 -8.10
N TYR A 311 -22.40 22.16 -8.50
CA TYR A 311 -23.66 22.10 -7.77
C TYR A 311 -24.86 22.02 -8.73
N PHE A 312 -26.03 21.63 -8.21
CA PHE A 312 -27.29 21.68 -8.93
C PHE A 312 -28.08 22.93 -8.52
N ASP A 313 -28.44 23.78 -9.48
CA ASP A 313 -29.25 24.98 -9.27
C ASP A 313 -30.70 24.70 -9.60
N LEU A 314 -31.58 24.70 -8.57
CA LEU A 314 -33.01 24.46 -8.76
C LEU A 314 -33.68 25.57 -9.55
N SER A 315 -33.21 26.83 -9.49
CA SER A 315 -33.79 27.94 -10.24
C SER A 315 -33.51 27.85 -11.73
N ALA A 316 -32.34 27.35 -12.09
CA ALA A 316 -31.95 27.12 -13.47
C ALA A 316 -32.36 25.72 -13.96
N ASN A 317 -32.69 24.80 -13.04
CA ASN A 317 -32.88 23.38 -13.30
C ASN A 317 -31.70 22.77 -14.08
N ASP A 318 -30.47 23.13 -13.66
CA ASP A 318 -29.25 22.77 -14.38
C ASP A 318 -28.05 22.67 -13.42
N VAL A 319 -27.01 21.97 -13.88
CA VAL A 319 -25.70 21.90 -13.21
C VAL A 319 -24.95 23.22 -13.44
N ARG A 320 -24.45 23.79 -12.34
CA ARG A 320 -23.60 24.97 -12.35
C ARG A 320 -22.32 24.78 -11.59
N PHE A 321 -21.42 25.75 -11.71
CA PHE A 321 -20.08 25.69 -11.10
C PHE A 321 -19.76 27.01 -10.43
N ILE A 322 -19.19 26.90 -9.21
CA ILE A 322 -18.50 28.01 -8.56
C ILE A 322 -17.04 27.91 -9.01
N SER A 323 -16.52 28.97 -9.62
CA SER A 323 -15.13 29.06 -10.06
C SER A 323 -14.33 29.99 -9.16
N GLY A 324 -13.14 29.55 -8.76
CA GLY A 324 -12.25 30.29 -7.85
C GLY A 324 -12.22 29.71 -6.44
N GLY A 325 -11.31 30.22 -5.62
CA GLY A 325 -11.01 29.72 -4.28
C GLY A 325 -11.34 30.72 -3.16
N PRO A 326 -10.80 30.51 -1.96
CA PRO A 326 -11.01 31.36 -0.78
C PRO A 326 -10.75 32.84 -1.07
N GLY A 327 -11.70 33.70 -0.68
CA GLY A 327 -11.74 35.13 -0.97
C GLY A 327 -12.62 35.50 -2.17
N ASN A 328 -13.13 34.54 -2.94
CA ASN A 328 -14.20 34.74 -3.89
C ASN A 328 -15.54 34.73 -3.11
N PRO A 329 -16.41 35.76 -3.22
CA PRO A 329 -17.64 35.84 -2.44
C PRO A 329 -18.59 34.65 -2.60
N GLU A 330 -18.74 34.12 -3.81
CA GLU A 330 -19.60 32.95 -4.07
C GLU A 330 -19.00 31.67 -3.45
N TYR A 331 -17.69 31.50 -3.52
CA TYR A 331 -16.98 30.43 -2.86
C TYR A 331 -17.15 30.50 -1.34
N ASP A 332 -16.89 31.68 -0.75
CA ASP A 332 -16.93 31.87 0.70
C ASP A 332 -18.34 31.65 1.25
N GLU A 333 -19.39 32.12 0.54
CA GLU A 333 -20.79 31.86 0.88
C GLU A 333 -21.09 30.35 0.90
N ALA A 334 -20.80 29.65 -0.19
CA ALA A 334 -21.16 28.26 -0.39
C ALA A 334 -20.42 27.35 0.60
N TRP A 335 -19.09 27.56 0.76
CA TRP A 335 -18.29 26.76 1.69
C TRP A 335 -18.63 27.04 3.16
N THR A 336 -18.93 28.29 3.53
CA THR A 336 -19.41 28.59 4.87
C THR A 336 -20.74 27.90 5.16
N ALA A 337 -21.65 27.87 4.19
CA ALA A 337 -22.91 27.14 4.33
C ALA A 337 -22.71 25.64 4.49
N LEU A 338 -21.84 25.03 3.63
CA LEU A 338 -21.49 23.61 3.75
C LEU A 338 -20.88 23.29 5.10
N LEU A 339 -19.84 24.01 5.52
CA LEU A 339 -19.11 23.71 6.75
C LEU A 339 -20.04 23.78 7.98
N LYS A 340 -20.95 24.76 8.04
CA LYS A 340 -21.95 24.84 9.13
C LYS A 340 -22.93 23.67 9.11
N ALA A 341 -23.46 23.31 7.95
CA ALA A 341 -24.35 22.16 7.79
C ALA A 341 -23.63 20.86 8.12
N PHE A 342 -22.38 20.70 7.66
CA PHE A 342 -21.55 19.54 7.88
C PHE A 342 -21.19 19.39 9.38
N ALA A 343 -20.81 20.47 10.06
CA ALA A 343 -20.54 20.44 11.49
C ALA A 343 -21.76 19.99 12.31
N ALA A 344 -22.96 20.46 11.96
CA ALA A 344 -24.20 20.04 12.60
C ALA A 344 -24.47 18.54 12.36
N HIS A 345 -24.32 18.08 11.10
CA HIS A 345 -24.47 16.69 10.71
C HIS A 345 -23.46 15.75 11.42
N LEU A 346 -22.18 16.15 11.47
CA LEU A 346 -21.14 15.37 12.15
C LEU A 346 -21.38 15.23 13.65
N ARG A 347 -21.96 16.25 14.31
CA ARG A 347 -22.35 16.16 15.71
C ARG A 347 -23.52 15.19 15.91
N GLU A 348 -24.51 15.22 15.02
CA GLU A 348 -25.62 14.26 15.03
C GLU A 348 -25.13 12.83 14.87
N LYS A 349 -24.18 12.57 13.98
CA LYS A 349 -23.57 11.25 13.74
C LYS A 349 -22.52 10.86 14.80
N GLY A 350 -22.08 11.79 15.64
CA GLY A 350 -21.01 11.54 16.62
C GLY A 350 -19.60 11.45 16.01
N TRP A 351 -19.39 12.01 14.81
CA TRP A 351 -18.13 11.92 14.07
C TRP A 351 -17.26 13.19 14.15
N MET A 352 -17.75 14.27 14.76
CA MET A 352 -17.03 15.56 14.78
C MET A 352 -15.58 15.43 15.26
N GLU A 353 -15.33 14.61 16.28
CA GLU A 353 -13.98 14.39 16.82
C GLU A 353 -13.05 13.56 15.92
N LYS A 354 -13.60 12.86 14.94
CA LYS A 354 -12.85 12.01 14.01
C LYS A 354 -12.49 12.74 12.70
N VAL A 355 -13.22 13.81 12.36
CA VAL A 355 -13.09 14.49 11.07
C VAL A 355 -11.99 15.52 11.08
N CYS A 356 -11.16 15.48 10.02
CA CYS A 356 -10.26 16.56 9.64
C CYS A 356 -10.68 17.12 8.27
N ILE A 357 -10.73 18.45 8.16
CA ILE A 357 -10.74 19.09 6.85
C ILE A 357 -9.33 18.97 6.28
N ALA A 358 -9.23 18.24 5.18
CA ALA A 358 -7.96 17.86 4.60
C ALA A 358 -7.61 18.72 3.38
N MET A 359 -6.35 19.14 3.31
CA MET A 359 -5.80 19.98 2.25
C MET A 359 -4.48 19.40 1.79
N ASP A 360 -4.33 19.30 0.48
CA ASP A 360 -3.14 18.81 -0.20
C ASP A 360 -2.11 19.94 -0.44
N GLU A 361 -1.03 19.67 -1.15
CA GLU A 361 0.06 20.60 -1.50
C GLU A 361 -0.47 21.83 -2.26
N ARG A 362 -0.83 22.88 -1.54
CA ARG A 362 -1.40 24.10 -2.12
C ARG A 362 -0.61 25.35 -1.68
N PRO A 363 -0.69 26.46 -2.43
CA PRO A 363 -0.05 27.71 -2.04
C PRO A 363 -0.49 28.14 -0.64
N MET A 364 0.48 28.49 0.23
CA MET A 364 0.27 28.78 1.65
C MET A 364 -0.78 29.86 1.92
N GLU A 365 -0.84 30.90 1.10
CA GLU A 365 -1.87 31.93 1.23
C GLU A 365 -3.29 31.37 1.05
N THR A 366 -3.46 30.46 0.09
CA THR A 366 -4.75 29.79 -0.17
C THR A 366 -5.12 28.86 1.00
N VAL A 367 -4.13 28.12 1.53
CA VAL A 367 -4.30 27.24 2.70
C VAL A 367 -4.78 28.06 3.91
N ARG A 368 -4.10 29.17 4.24
CA ARG A 368 -4.46 30.03 5.38
C ARG A 368 -5.87 30.58 5.25
N ARG A 369 -6.24 31.10 4.08
CA ARG A 369 -7.61 31.63 3.84
C ARG A 369 -8.66 30.54 3.99
N ALA A 370 -8.38 29.33 3.52
CA ALA A 370 -9.30 28.20 3.71
C ALA A 370 -9.44 27.84 5.20
N MET A 371 -8.34 27.81 5.94
CA MET A 371 -8.36 27.53 7.38
C MET A 371 -9.13 28.61 8.16
N ASP A 372 -8.96 29.87 7.82
CA ASP A 372 -9.71 30.98 8.43
C ASP A 372 -11.21 30.80 8.22
N LEU A 373 -11.63 30.41 7.01
CA LEU A 373 -13.03 30.16 6.68
C LEU A 373 -13.61 28.99 7.48
N VAL A 374 -12.85 27.91 7.65
CA VAL A 374 -13.23 26.76 8.47
C VAL A 374 -13.40 27.17 9.93
N GLN A 375 -12.43 27.92 10.49
CA GLN A 375 -12.50 28.39 11.87
C GLN A 375 -13.67 29.34 12.14
N LEU A 376 -14.01 30.19 11.16
CA LEU A 376 -15.20 31.05 11.22
C LEU A 376 -16.51 30.26 11.14
N ALA A 377 -16.53 29.16 10.38
CA ALA A 377 -17.73 28.32 10.26
C ALA A 377 -17.97 27.49 11.52
N ASP A 378 -16.94 26.80 12.00
CA ASP A 378 -16.95 26.02 13.25
C ASP A 378 -15.52 25.74 13.74
N PRO A 379 -15.11 26.27 14.92
CA PRO A 379 -13.76 26.09 15.45
C PRO A 379 -13.46 24.67 15.96
N ALA A 380 -14.44 23.77 16.00
CA ALA A 380 -14.20 22.36 16.41
C ALA A 380 -13.59 21.51 15.30
N PHE A 381 -13.58 21.97 14.06
CA PHE A 381 -12.90 21.25 12.99
C PHE A 381 -11.42 21.16 13.22
N LYS A 382 -10.89 19.95 13.02
CA LYS A 382 -9.45 19.67 12.93
C LYS A 382 -8.98 19.81 11.49
N PHE A 383 -7.67 19.97 11.31
CA PHE A 383 -7.04 20.04 10.00
C PHE A 383 -6.10 18.87 9.78
N SER A 384 -6.09 18.34 8.56
CA SER A 384 -5.05 17.48 8.02
C SER A 384 -4.40 18.16 6.82
N THR A 385 -3.07 18.05 6.68
CA THR A 385 -2.37 18.56 5.50
C THR A 385 -1.21 17.67 5.11
N GLN A 386 -0.94 17.61 3.81
CA GLN A 386 0.21 16.95 3.22
C GLN A 386 1.06 17.99 2.48
N GLY A 387 2.39 17.83 2.46
CA GLY A 387 3.29 18.72 1.76
C GLY A 387 4.55 19.08 2.54
N TYR A 388 5.12 20.25 2.25
CA TYR A 388 6.28 20.74 2.98
C TYR A 388 5.93 21.18 4.40
N PHE A 389 6.92 21.12 5.28
CA PHE A 389 6.76 21.63 6.65
C PHE A 389 6.68 23.17 6.66
N HIS A 390 5.62 23.71 7.24
CA HIS A 390 5.36 25.15 7.38
C HIS A 390 5.13 25.50 8.86
N PRO A 391 6.09 26.10 9.55
CA PRO A 391 5.99 26.38 10.99
C PRO A 391 4.83 27.33 11.35
N GLU A 392 4.40 28.18 10.41
CA GLU A 392 3.33 29.15 10.63
C GLU A 392 1.92 28.55 10.70
N ILE A 393 1.67 27.38 10.12
CA ILE A 393 0.37 26.68 10.21
C ILE A 393 0.44 25.46 11.12
N GLU A 394 1.65 24.95 11.42
CA GLU A 394 1.87 23.73 12.16
C GLU A 394 1.05 23.65 13.47
N PRO A 395 0.96 24.73 14.31
CA PRO A 395 0.21 24.65 15.55
C PRO A 395 -1.27 24.35 15.39
N MET A 396 -1.87 24.67 14.23
CA MET A 396 -3.27 24.44 13.94
C MET A 396 -3.54 23.04 13.35
N ILE A 397 -2.52 22.38 12.81
CA ILE A 397 -2.68 21.10 12.11
C ILE A 397 -2.69 19.94 13.13
N HIS A 398 -3.76 19.16 13.10
CA HIS A 398 -3.88 17.94 13.91
C HIS A 398 -3.07 16.78 13.29
N ASP A 399 -3.25 16.52 12.01
CA ASP A 399 -2.58 15.46 11.26
C ASP A 399 -1.71 16.10 10.17
N TYR A 400 -0.39 16.11 10.39
CA TYR A 400 0.57 16.72 9.49
C TYR A 400 1.43 15.64 8.83
N CYS A 401 1.32 15.52 7.52
CA CYS A 401 2.14 14.63 6.72
C CYS A 401 3.16 15.45 5.91
N VAL A 402 4.45 15.20 6.12
CA VAL A 402 5.55 15.90 5.43
C VAL A 402 6.12 14.97 4.37
N ASN A 403 6.55 15.53 3.23
CA ASN A 403 7.24 14.77 2.19
C ASN A 403 8.49 14.08 2.76
N TYR A 404 8.85 12.93 2.19
CA TYR A 404 9.92 12.07 2.70
C TYR A 404 11.26 12.80 2.86
N ASP A 405 11.64 13.65 1.90
CA ASP A 405 12.88 14.44 1.93
C ASP A 405 12.83 15.63 2.91
N GLY A 406 11.64 15.94 3.43
CA GLY A 406 11.45 16.97 4.43
C GLY A 406 11.76 16.45 5.85
N ALA A 407 11.69 17.36 6.81
CA ALA A 407 11.88 17.01 8.22
C ALA A 407 11.02 17.86 9.15
N PHE A 408 10.50 17.23 10.18
CA PHE A 408 10.01 17.96 11.35
C PHE A 408 11.21 18.32 12.25
N PRO A 409 11.27 19.55 12.82
CA PRO A 409 12.17 19.82 13.93
C PRO A 409 11.88 18.89 15.11
N ALA A 410 12.94 18.41 15.79
CA ALA A 410 12.79 17.39 16.84
C ALA A 410 11.93 17.87 18.04
N ASP A 411 12.04 19.14 18.40
CA ASP A 411 11.22 19.77 19.44
C ASP A 411 9.74 19.88 19.04
N VAL A 412 9.47 20.09 17.74
CA VAL A 412 8.11 20.08 17.18
C VAL A 412 7.50 18.69 17.26
N LEU A 413 8.22 17.65 16.86
CA LEU A 413 7.73 16.26 17.00
C LEU A 413 7.40 15.90 18.44
N ALA A 414 8.29 16.25 19.38
CA ALA A 414 8.07 15.98 20.80
C ALA A 414 6.83 16.71 21.34
N ARG A 415 6.66 17.99 20.99
CA ARG A 415 5.49 18.77 21.38
C ARG A 415 4.20 18.22 20.76
N ARG A 416 4.17 17.96 19.44
CA ARG A 416 3.00 17.42 18.74
C ARG A 416 2.55 16.10 19.34
N LYS A 417 3.51 15.24 19.67
CA LYS A 417 3.23 13.96 20.34
C LYS A 417 2.62 14.14 21.73
N ALA A 418 3.14 15.11 22.52
CA ALA A 418 2.57 15.45 23.83
C ALA A 418 1.15 16.02 23.74
N GLU A 419 0.83 16.74 22.66
CA GLU A 419 -0.49 17.30 22.35
C GLU A 419 -1.45 16.27 21.72
N GLY A 420 -1.02 15.03 21.46
CA GLY A 420 -1.82 14.00 20.79
C GLY A 420 -2.08 14.28 19.31
N LYS A 421 -1.25 15.11 18.69
CA LYS A 421 -1.25 15.37 17.25
C LYS A 421 -0.47 14.30 16.50
N ILE A 422 -0.81 14.10 15.22
CA ILE A 422 -0.26 13.08 14.35
C ILE A 422 0.79 13.71 13.44
N SER A 423 1.95 13.06 13.32
CA SER A 423 3.05 13.48 12.45
C SER A 423 3.52 12.30 11.62
N THR A 424 3.36 12.39 10.31
CA THR A 424 3.68 11.32 9.37
C THR A 424 4.57 11.82 8.23
N TYR A 425 5.12 10.89 7.46
CA TYR A 425 5.80 11.19 6.20
C TYR A 425 5.12 10.43 5.07
N TYR A 426 5.23 10.96 3.84
CA TYR A 426 4.78 10.29 2.64
C TYR A 426 5.89 10.15 1.60
N THR A 427 5.78 9.14 0.75
CA THR A 427 6.49 9.06 -0.52
C THR A 427 5.50 9.13 -1.67
N CYS A 428 5.90 9.73 -2.77
CA CYS A 428 5.12 9.80 -4.01
C CYS A 428 6.03 9.64 -5.22
N CYS A 429 5.73 10.32 -6.32
CA CYS A 429 6.53 10.27 -7.53
C CYS A 429 7.87 11.02 -7.41
N THR A 430 8.05 11.89 -6.41
CA THR A 430 9.27 12.70 -6.25
C THR A 430 10.46 11.91 -5.77
N GLU A 431 10.24 10.92 -4.92
CA GLU A 431 11.29 10.09 -4.36
C GLU A 431 11.55 8.88 -5.25
N GLY A 432 12.80 8.73 -5.73
CA GLY A 432 13.21 7.56 -6.49
C GLY A 432 13.43 6.33 -5.62
N HIS A 433 13.92 6.54 -4.40
CA HIS A 433 14.28 5.50 -3.42
C HIS A 433 14.39 6.09 -2.01
N PRO A 434 13.85 5.43 -0.93
CA PRO A 434 12.99 4.26 -1.01
C PRO A 434 11.58 4.60 -1.50
N ASN A 435 10.95 3.68 -2.23
CA ASN A 435 9.60 3.88 -2.70
C ASN A 435 8.83 2.54 -2.85
N THR A 436 7.58 2.62 -3.32
CA THR A 436 6.70 1.47 -3.56
C THR A 436 6.26 1.36 -5.02
N PHE A 437 7.10 1.79 -5.97
CA PHE A 437 6.85 1.58 -7.39
C PHE A 437 6.84 0.08 -7.74
N THR A 438 6.18 -0.28 -8.83
CA THR A 438 6.13 -1.68 -9.27
C THR A 438 7.54 -2.23 -9.56
N PHE A 439 8.47 -1.38 -9.99
CA PHE A 439 9.86 -1.74 -10.23
C PHE A 439 10.79 -1.58 -9.01
N SER A 440 10.35 -0.90 -7.93
CA SER A 440 11.14 -0.78 -6.69
C SER A 440 11.43 -2.15 -6.08
N ALA A 441 12.56 -2.27 -5.38
CA ALA A 441 12.82 -3.47 -4.59
C ALA A 441 11.76 -3.61 -3.48
N PRO A 442 11.11 -4.76 -3.32
CA PRO A 442 10.09 -4.92 -2.28
C PRO A 442 10.59 -4.61 -0.85
N SER A 443 11.90 -4.77 -0.57
CA SER A 443 12.49 -4.39 0.73
C SER A 443 12.28 -2.93 1.07
N GLU A 444 12.24 -2.03 0.07
CA GLU A 444 12.01 -0.60 0.29
C GLU A 444 10.66 -0.35 0.98
N ALA A 445 9.62 -1.07 0.57
CA ALA A 445 8.31 -0.97 1.20
C ALA A 445 8.33 -1.43 2.68
N ALA A 446 9.18 -2.40 3.03
CA ALA A 446 9.34 -2.85 4.42
C ALA A 446 10.19 -1.87 5.26
N GLU A 447 11.13 -1.17 4.64
CA GLU A 447 12.02 -0.22 5.28
C GLU A 447 11.27 1.05 5.71
N LEU A 448 10.34 1.54 4.87
CA LEU A 448 9.60 2.79 5.11
C LEU A 448 8.97 2.89 6.50
N PRO A 449 8.12 1.96 6.99
CA PRO A 449 7.51 2.08 8.31
C PRO A 449 8.52 2.08 9.46
N VAL A 450 9.58 1.30 9.33
CA VAL A 450 10.66 1.22 10.33
C VAL A 450 11.40 2.54 10.42
N GLU A 451 11.72 3.14 9.27
CA GLU A 451 12.37 4.42 9.18
C GLU A 451 11.51 5.56 9.76
N MET A 452 10.19 5.57 9.47
CA MET A 452 9.29 6.57 10.04
C MET A 452 9.35 6.57 11.56
N VAL A 453 9.30 5.38 12.19
CA VAL A 453 9.43 5.24 13.64
C VAL A 453 10.83 5.65 14.13
N ALA A 454 11.88 5.37 13.36
CA ALA A 454 13.25 5.81 13.68
C ALA A 454 13.39 7.34 13.65
N ARG A 455 12.75 8.02 12.70
CA ARG A 455 12.67 9.49 12.62
C ARG A 455 11.80 10.11 13.73
N GLY A 456 11.09 9.30 14.53
CA GLY A 456 10.20 9.77 15.61
C GLY A 456 8.78 10.10 15.15
N ALA A 457 8.43 9.81 13.92
CA ALA A 457 7.09 9.99 13.36
C ALA A 457 6.11 8.92 13.86
N ASP A 458 4.82 9.19 13.70
CA ASP A 458 3.74 8.30 14.11
C ASP A 458 3.36 7.30 13.02
N GLY A 459 3.72 7.53 11.75
CA GLY A 459 3.32 6.66 10.67
C GLY A 459 3.73 7.11 9.27
N TYR A 460 3.00 6.57 8.29
CA TYR A 460 3.28 6.71 6.87
C TYR A 460 2.00 6.92 6.06
N LEU A 461 2.06 7.80 5.09
CA LEU A 461 1.01 8.05 4.11
C LEU A 461 1.47 7.69 2.70
N ARG A 462 0.52 7.15 1.89
CA ARG A 462 0.64 7.12 0.44
C ARG A 462 -0.69 7.50 -0.21
N TRP A 463 -0.61 8.37 -1.22
CA TRP A 463 -1.76 9.02 -1.85
C TRP A 463 -2.69 8.08 -2.65
N ALA A 464 -2.26 6.78 -2.85
CA ALA A 464 -3.05 5.87 -3.64
C ALA A 464 -2.88 4.40 -3.20
N TYR A 465 -3.97 3.84 -2.65
CA TYR A 465 -4.08 2.42 -2.31
C TYR A 465 -4.49 1.57 -3.52
N ASN A 466 -5.51 2.04 -4.26
CA ASN A 466 -6.19 1.27 -5.31
C ASN A 466 -6.70 2.14 -6.47
N SER A 467 -6.00 3.20 -6.84
CA SER A 467 -6.31 4.01 -8.04
C SER A 467 -5.77 3.31 -9.29
N TRP A 468 -6.42 2.23 -9.68
CA TRP A 468 -5.96 1.32 -10.73
C TRP A 468 -5.89 1.98 -12.11
N THR A 469 -4.86 1.59 -12.88
CA THR A 469 -4.74 1.87 -14.30
C THR A 469 -5.84 1.14 -15.09
N GLU A 470 -5.90 1.32 -16.41
CA GLU A 470 -6.89 0.67 -17.27
C GLU A 470 -6.83 -0.86 -17.16
N SER A 471 -5.62 -1.44 -17.17
CA SER A 471 -5.39 -2.89 -17.18
C SER A 471 -4.36 -3.32 -16.12
N PRO A 472 -4.64 -3.17 -14.82
CA PRO A 472 -3.64 -3.26 -13.75
C PRO A 472 -2.92 -4.60 -13.66
N PHE A 473 -3.55 -5.73 -14.04
CA PHE A 473 -2.92 -7.05 -14.00
C PHE A 473 -1.90 -7.31 -15.11
N THR A 474 -1.90 -6.51 -16.15
CA THR A 474 -1.01 -6.67 -17.31
C THR A 474 -0.05 -5.51 -17.46
N ASP A 475 -0.48 -4.28 -17.17
CA ASP A 475 0.29 -3.07 -17.35
C ASP A 475 0.09 -2.10 -16.19
N SER A 476 1.14 -1.88 -15.41
CA SER A 476 1.13 -0.95 -14.27
C SER A 476 1.53 0.47 -14.63
N ARG A 477 1.93 0.71 -15.88
CA ARG A 477 2.32 2.03 -16.36
C ARG A 477 1.11 2.96 -16.40
N PHE A 478 1.36 4.21 -16.12
CA PHE A 478 0.32 5.24 -16.15
C PHE A 478 0.85 6.49 -16.86
N ARG A 479 -0.05 7.24 -17.49
CA ARG A 479 0.30 8.42 -18.30
C ARG A 479 0.89 9.59 -17.49
N THR A 480 0.70 9.62 -16.17
CA THR A 480 1.08 10.77 -15.34
C THR A 480 2.21 10.45 -14.36
N TRP A 481 2.31 9.20 -13.89
CA TRP A 481 3.21 8.79 -12.83
C TRP A 481 3.94 7.50 -13.18
N ALA A 482 5.07 7.24 -12.53
CA ALA A 482 5.79 5.98 -12.65
C ALA A 482 4.92 4.78 -12.27
N SER A 483 5.25 3.63 -12.83
CA SER A 483 4.51 2.38 -12.62
C SER A 483 4.33 2.05 -11.16
N GLY A 484 3.08 1.83 -10.75
CA GLY A 484 2.73 1.45 -9.38
C GLY A 484 2.63 2.60 -8.39
N ASP A 485 2.84 3.85 -8.82
CA ASP A 485 2.59 5.02 -7.96
C ASP A 485 1.10 5.12 -7.56
N CYS A 486 0.21 4.76 -8.48
CA CYS A 486 -1.24 4.88 -8.33
C CYS A 486 -1.89 3.78 -7.49
N TYR A 487 -1.20 2.67 -7.18
CA TYR A 487 -1.82 1.58 -6.40
C TYR A 487 -0.80 0.61 -5.79
N LEU A 488 -1.19 0.01 -4.67
CA LEU A 488 -0.42 -1.01 -3.95
C LEU A 488 -1.05 -2.41 -4.03
N VAL A 489 -2.34 -2.50 -4.35
CA VAL A 489 -3.09 -3.75 -4.41
C VAL A 489 -3.85 -3.84 -5.73
N TYR A 490 -4.30 -5.03 -6.09
CA TYR A 490 -4.96 -5.31 -7.36
C TYR A 490 -6.45 -5.57 -7.18
N PRO A 491 -7.27 -5.50 -8.25
CA PRO A 491 -8.70 -5.80 -8.19
C PRO A 491 -9.02 -7.19 -7.63
N GLY A 492 -10.25 -7.37 -7.13
CA GLY A 492 -10.71 -8.67 -6.62
C GLY A 492 -9.94 -9.15 -5.39
N ASN A 493 -9.50 -8.23 -4.51
CA ASN A 493 -8.73 -8.54 -3.29
C ASN A 493 -7.40 -9.27 -3.55
N VAL A 494 -6.78 -9.06 -4.70
CA VAL A 494 -5.45 -9.57 -5.02
C VAL A 494 -4.39 -8.64 -4.45
N SER A 495 -3.46 -9.17 -3.66
CA SER A 495 -2.38 -8.40 -3.04
C SER A 495 -1.20 -8.15 -3.99
N SER A 496 -0.18 -7.47 -3.49
CA SER A 496 1.11 -7.33 -4.17
C SER A 496 2.27 -7.58 -3.21
N VAL A 497 3.43 -7.92 -3.78
CA VAL A 497 4.67 -8.06 -3.00
C VAL A 497 4.99 -6.76 -2.26
N ARG A 498 4.71 -5.61 -2.87
CA ARG A 498 4.91 -4.27 -2.28
C ARG A 498 4.02 -4.05 -1.06
N PHE A 499 2.73 -4.38 -1.15
CA PHE A 499 1.81 -4.23 -0.04
C PHE A 499 2.13 -5.20 1.11
N GLU A 500 2.43 -6.47 0.82
CA GLU A 500 2.78 -7.42 1.86
C GLU A 500 4.11 -7.05 2.56
N LYS A 501 5.09 -6.49 1.81
CA LYS A 501 6.32 -5.96 2.42
C LYS A 501 6.09 -4.69 3.23
N LEU A 502 5.18 -3.82 2.81
CA LEU A 502 4.76 -2.68 3.63
C LEU A 502 4.11 -3.17 4.94
N PHE A 503 3.25 -4.17 4.86
CA PHE A 503 2.63 -4.80 6.02
C PHE A 503 3.66 -5.43 6.97
N GLU A 504 4.66 -6.13 6.43
CA GLU A 504 5.80 -6.66 7.21
C GLU A 504 6.52 -5.52 7.94
N GLY A 505 6.82 -4.42 7.25
CA GLY A 505 7.46 -3.24 7.82
C GLY A 505 6.65 -2.60 8.95
N ILE A 506 5.33 -2.53 8.81
CA ILE A 506 4.43 -2.01 9.85
C ILE A 506 4.46 -2.90 11.09
N GLN A 507 4.44 -4.23 10.93
CA GLN A 507 4.59 -5.15 12.05
C GLN A 507 5.93 -4.95 12.78
N GLN A 508 7.03 -4.75 12.05
CA GLN A 508 8.34 -4.46 12.65
C GLN A 508 8.35 -3.10 13.37
N ALA A 509 7.74 -2.07 12.80
CA ALA A 509 7.59 -0.75 13.43
C ALA A 509 6.82 -0.84 14.77
N GLU A 510 5.72 -1.61 14.80
CA GLU A 510 4.96 -1.85 16.04
C GLU A 510 5.79 -2.61 17.09
N LYS A 511 6.54 -3.64 16.68
CA LYS A 511 7.43 -4.38 17.59
C LYS A 511 8.50 -3.47 18.20
N LEU A 512 9.10 -2.59 17.39
CA LEU A 512 10.06 -1.58 17.89
C LEU A 512 9.43 -0.61 18.90
N ALA A 513 8.21 -0.15 18.62
CA ALA A 513 7.49 0.74 19.52
C ALA A 513 7.15 0.07 20.87
N LEU A 514 6.78 -1.22 20.85
CA LEU A 514 6.49 -2.01 22.04
C LEU A 514 7.75 -2.30 22.86
N ASN A 515 8.87 -2.66 22.23
CA ASN A 515 10.15 -2.90 22.90
C ASN A 515 10.68 -1.64 23.60
N ARG A 516 10.60 -0.47 22.95
CA ARG A 516 11.00 0.81 23.59
C ARG A 516 10.17 1.12 24.82
N ARG A 517 8.88 0.79 24.86
CA ARG A 517 8.02 0.98 26.04
C ARG A 517 8.39 0.01 27.16
N GLY A 518 8.69 -1.25 26.84
CA GLY A 518 9.17 -2.23 27.82
C GLY A 518 10.46 -1.76 28.48
N ALA A 519 11.43 -1.31 27.70
CA ALA A 519 12.71 -0.77 28.21
C ALA A 519 12.54 0.48 29.09
N VAL A 520 11.59 1.37 28.77
CA VAL A 520 11.29 2.56 29.61
C VAL A 520 10.62 2.15 30.92
N LEU A 521 9.77 1.12 30.91
CA LEU A 521 9.11 0.63 32.13
C LEU A 521 10.07 -0.16 33.03
N GLU A 522 11.03 -0.89 32.46
CA GLU A 522 12.04 -1.64 33.21
C GLU A 522 13.19 -0.74 33.71
N GLY A 523 13.54 0.32 32.95
CA GLY A 523 14.58 1.29 33.31
C GLY A 523 14.14 2.40 34.28
N GLY A 524 12.87 2.45 34.61
CA GLY A 524 12.28 3.55 35.43
C GLY A 524 12.48 3.46 36.94
N LEU A 525 13.31 2.54 37.46
CA LEU A 525 13.59 2.43 38.89
C LEU A 525 14.98 2.90 39.33
N ASP A 526 15.93 3.15 38.40
CA ASP A 526 17.27 3.63 38.77
C ASP A 526 17.87 4.52 37.64
N ALA A 527 17.48 5.76 37.52
CA ALA A 527 18.21 6.75 36.74
C ALA A 527 18.38 8.05 37.56
N ASP A 528 19.53 8.17 38.22
CA ASP A 528 20.06 9.43 38.74
C ASP A 528 20.46 10.35 37.58
N PRO A 529 19.99 11.61 37.52
CA PRO A 529 20.21 12.47 36.34
C PRO A 529 21.58 13.18 36.32
N THR A 530 22.61 12.67 36.98
CA THR A 530 23.91 13.39 37.14
C THR A 530 25.13 12.70 36.53
N ASP A 531 25.08 11.91 35.45
CA ASP A 531 26.32 11.51 34.78
C ASP A 531 26.34 11.98 33.31
N GLY A 532 26.78 13.20 33.14
CA GLY A 532 27.08 13.83 31.86
C GLY A 532 28.41 13.33 31.26
N ARG A 533 28.41 12.26 30.49
CA ARG A 533 29.51 11.94 29.58
C ARG A 533 29.03 11.85 28.14
N THR A 534 29.26 12.96 27.45
CA THR A 534 29.24 13.06 26.01
C THR A 534 30.40 12.27 25.43
N VAL A 535 30.13 11.21 24.69
CA VAL A 535 31.13 10.57 23.82
C VAL A 535 30.81 11.01 22.39
N CYS A 536 31.66 11.87 21.83
CA CYS A 536 31.70 12.15 20.40
C CYS A 536 32.32 10.98 19.68
N PRO A 537 31.77 10.51 18.54
CA PRO A 537 32.53 9.67 17.61
C PRO A 537 33.47 10.56 16.77
N GLU A 538 34.71 10.13 16.67
CA GLU A 538 35.75 10.72 15.83
C GLU A 538 35.38 10.59 14.34
N GLU A 539 35.53 11.70 13.62
CA GLU A 539 35.50 11.77 12.16
C GLU A 539 36.66 10.95 11.57
N GLN A 540 36.34 9.96 10.76
CA GLN A 540 37.31 9.33 9.87
C GLN A 540 37.17 9.93 8.46
N GLU A 541 38.21 10.60 8.02
CA GLU A 541 38.39 11.10 6.64
C GLU A 541 38.41 9.95 5.63
N PRO A 542 37.83 10.13 4.43
CA PRO A 542 37.93 9.14 3.36
C PRO A 542 39.30 9.23 2.67
N ALA A 543 40.00 8.09 2.65
CA ALA A 543 41.23 7.92 1.90
C ALA A 543 40.99 8.01 0.38
N SER A 544 41.73 8.89 -0.28
CA SER A 544 41.85 9.02 -1.72
C SER A 544 42.47 7.77 -2.33
N ILE A 545 41.82 7.17 -3.34
CA ILE A 545 42.48 6.25 -4.27
C ILE A 545 42.32 6.80 -5.70
N LEU A 546 43.48 6.97 -6.33
CA LEU A 546 43.74 7.29 -7.73
C LEU A 546 43.04 6.33 -8.70
#